data_72de5441c140454e3572bf73ce58e6e2
#
_entry.id   72de5441c140454e3572bf73ce58e6e2
#
_cell.length_a   1.000
_cell.length_b   1.000
_cell.length_c   1.000
_cell.angle_alpha   90.00
_cell.angle_beta   90.00
_cell.angle_gamma   90.00
#
_symmetry.space_group_name_H-M   'P 1'
#
loop_
_entity.id
_entity.type
_entity.pdbx_description
1 polymer ?
#
loop_
_entity_poly.entity_id
_entity_poly.type
_entity_poly.pdbx_seq_one_letter_code
_entity_poly.pdbx_strand_id
1 'polypeptide(L)'
;YWTPAQRNFQILAKEGAFRRPDLDMKGLPAKVGGFPISDPAGFYLASEIAGYGFAINPQRLQDKKLAAPKQWTDLTGPEWKDEIVFPVPGKVGFAPILIDIILQGYGWDKGWALLQAIGSNAHLLGQGGANISDDVRNGKASVGVSIDFFIKSAIANGAPLQFVYPGITGYSPAHVGIMKGAANLTAARAFAAFVLSDEGQKILFHHD
;
A
#
# COMPACT_ATOMS: atom_id res chain seq x y z
N TYR A 1 11.86 10.54 -7.20
CA TYR A 1 10.81 10.30 -6.21
C TYR A 1 10.03 9.06 -6.59
N TRP A 2 9.98 8.06 -5.73
CA TRP A 2 9.34 6.76 -5.95
C TRP A 2 8.61 6.33 -4.69
N THR A 3 7.29 6.09 -4.77
CA THR A 3 6.45 5.76 -3.59
C THR A 3 5.03 5.35 -4.01
N PRO A 4 4.29 4.58 -3.19
CA PRO A 4 2.86 4.30 -3.41
C PRO A 4 1.91 5.45 -3.04
N ALA A 5 2.42 6.61 -2.63
CA ALA A 5 1.61 7.75 -2.21
C ALA A 5 1.09 8.55 -3.43
N GLN A 6 0.12 8.02 -4.17
CA GLN A 6 -0.43 8.62 -5.39
C GLN A 6 -0.83 10.08 -5.23
N ARG A 7 -1.48 10.42 -4.11
CA ARG A 7 -1.91 11.80 -3.84
C ARG A 7 -0.75 12.79 -3.83
N ASN A 8 0.41 12.37 -3.32
CA ASN A 8 1.60 13.22 -3.27
C ASN A 8 2.09 13.55 -4.68
N PHE A 9 2.03 12.57 -5.61
CA PHE A 9 2.37 12.80 -7.00
C PHE A 9 1.44 13.82 -7.66
N GLN A 10 0.14 13.71 -7.42
CA GLN A 10 -0.87 14.64 -7.96
C GLN A 10 -0.63 16.07 -7.48
N ILE A 11 -0.35 16.25 -6.17
CA ILE A 11 -0.05 17.56 -5.59
C ILE A 11 1.24 18.14 -6.18
N LEU A 12 2.33 17.36 -6.15
CA LEU A 12 3.64 17.79 -6.64
C LEU A 12 3.63 18.09 -8.15
N ALA A 13 2.86 17.32 -8.95
CA ALA A 13 2.69 17.59 -10.36
C ALA A 13 1.94 18.90 -10.60
N LYS A 14 0.85 19.16 -9.84
CA LYS A 14 0.09 20.40 -9.90
C LYS A 14 0.94 21.63 -9.54
N GLU A 15 1.83 21.49 -8.58
CA GLU A 15 2.78 22.53 -8.19
C GLU A 15 4.00 22.62 -9.11
N GLY A 16 4.03 21.81 -10.14
CA GLY A 16 5.10 21.82 -11.14
C GLY A 16 6.46 21.34 -10.60
N ALA A 17 6.48 20.51 -9.56
CA ALA A 17 7.70 19.97 -8.96
C ALA A 17 8.40 18.90 -9.82
N PHE A 18 7.68 18.27 -10.73
CA PHE A 18 8.25 17.25 -11.63
C PHE A 18 8.65 17.82 -12.99
N ARG A 19 9.60 17.14 -13.63
CA ARG A 19 9.87 17.25 -15.06
C ARG A 19 9.43 15.97 -15.77
N ARG A 20 9.10 16.08 -17.05
CA ARG A 20 8.83 14.88 -17.85
C ARG A 20 10.08 14.01 -17.89
N PRO A 21 9.98 12.71 -17.64
CA PRO A 21 11.13 11.81 -17.62
C PRO A 21 11.72 11.57 -19.01
N ASP A 22 10.94 11.81 -20.10
CA ASP A 22 11.31 11.55 -21.50
C ASP A 22 11.80 10.10 -21.71
N LEU A 23 11.02 9.15 -21.18
CA LEU A 23 11.27 7.71 -21.25
C LEU A 23 10.39 7.06 -22.33
N ASP A 24 10.92 6.01 -22.97
CA ASP A 24 10.12 5.16 -23.84
C ASP A 24 9.12 4.37 -22.99
N MET A 25 7.83 4.62 -23.23
CA MET A 25 6.72 3.97 -22.53
C MET A 25 6.13 2.79 -23.31
N LYS A 26 6.80 2.38 -24.41
CA LYS A 26 6.33 1.28 -25.25
C LYS A 26 6.28 -0.02 -24.45
N GLY A 27 5.12 -0.67 -24.47
CA GLY A 27 4.88 -1.92 -23.74
C GLY A 27 4.33 -1.76 -22.32
N LEU A 28 4.35 -0.55 -21.77
CA LEU A 28 3.73 -0.32 -20.44
C LEU A 28 2.22 -0.09 -20.60
N PRO A 29 1.40 -0.68 -19.70
CA PRO A 29 -0.05 -0.48 -19.75
C PRO A 29 -0.40 0.97 -19.39
N ALA A 30 -1.22 1.61 -20.23
CA ALA A 30 -1.71 2.96 -19.94
C ALA A 30 -2.85 2.97 -18.91
N LYS A 31 -3.62 1.86 -18.84
CA LYS A 31 -4.81 1.71 -17.99
C LYS A 31 -4.90 0.32 -17.41
N VAL A 32 -5.51 0.23 -16.23
CA VAL A 32 -5.94 -1.02 -15.61
C VAL A 32 -7.38 -0.85 -15.15
N GLY A 33 -8.26 -1.82 -15.46
CA GLY A 33 -9.68 -1.72 -15.14
C GLY A 33 -10.38 -0.49 -15.73
N GLY A 34 -9.88 0.04 -16.87
CA GLY A 34 -10.41 1.26 -17.48
C GLY A 34 -9.83 2.57 -16.92
N PHE A 35 -9.12 2.55 -15.80
CA PHE A 35 -8.54 3.74 -15.17
C PHE A 35 -7.08 3.95 -15.60
N PRO A 36 -6.68 5.22 -15.91
CA PRO A 36 -5.29 5.53 -16.20
C PRO A 36 -4.44 5.31 -14.94
N ILE A 37 -3.30 4.64 -15.10
CA ILE A 37 -2.40 4.32 -13.99
C ILE A 37 -1.22 5.29 -13.88
N SER A 38 -0.83 5.93 -14.97
CA SER A 38 0.19 6.98 -15.01
C SER A 38 -0.45 8.36 -15.19
N ASP A 39 0.33 9.42 -14.95
CA ASP A 39 -0.12 10.79 -15.19
C ASP A 39 -0.43 11.01 -16.67
N PRO A 40 -1.64 11.43 -17.06
CA PRO A 40 -1.96 11.74 -18.45
C PRO A 40 -1.08 12.84 -19.07
N ALA A 41 -0.55 13.75 -18.24
CA ALA A 41 0.40 14.80 -18.67
C ALA A 41 1.85 14.30 -18.73
N GLY A 42 2.13 13.08 -18.28
CA GLY A 42 3.42 12.40 -18.41
C GLY A 42 4.50 12.88 -17.43
N PHE A 43 4.14 13.43 -16.28
CA PHE A 43 5.11 13.87 -15.27
C PHE A 43 5.54 12.75 -14.30
N TYR A 44 4.70 11.73 -14.13
CA TYR A 44 5.01 10.54 -13.33
C TYR A 44 4.38 9.30 -13.95
N LEU A 45 5.00 8.17 -13.71
CA LEU A 45 4.69 6.90 -14.36
C LEU A 45 4.40 5.84 -13.31
N ALA A 46 3.43 4.97 -13.58
CA ALA A 46 3.18 3.82 -12.73
C ALA A 46 4.35 2.83 -12.83
N SER A 47 4.87 2.41 -11.69
CA SER A 47 5.96 1.43 -11.59
C SER A 47 5.46 0.04 -11.20
N GLU A 48 4.37 -0.03 -10.46
CA GLU A 48 3.76 -1.26 -9.98
C GLU A 48 2.31 -1.01 -9.59
N ILE A 49 1.55 -2.07 -9.40
CA ILE A 49 0.20 -2.03 -8.84
C ILE A 49 0.19 -2.83 -7.57
N ALA A 50 -0.26 -2.21 -6.49
CA ALA A 50 -0.32 -2.81 -5.18
C ALA A 50 -1.75 -2.96 -4.69
N GLY A 51 -2.01 -4.00 -3.93
CA GLY A 51 -3.29 -4.29 -3.30
C GLY A 51 -3.25 -4.06 -1.79
N TYR A 52 -4.42 -4.00 -1.16
CA TYR A 52 -4.58 -3.69 0.25
C TYR A 52 -5.22 -4.85 0.99
N GLY A 53 -4.78 -5.08 2.22
CA GLY A 53 -5.31 -6.18 3.01
C GLY A 53 -4.71 -6.31 4.40
N PHE A 54 -4.70 -7.52 4.89
CA PHE A 54 -4.34 -7.86 6.25
C PHE A 54 -3.01 -8.61 6.31
N ALA A 55 -2.03 -8.04 7.02
CA ALA A 55 -0.91 -8.78 7.55
C ALA A 55 -1.39 -9.56 8.77
N ILE A 56 -1.14 -10.84 8.82
CA ILE A 56 -1.63 -11.73 9.88
C ILE A 56 -0.44 -12.43 10.53
N ASN A 57 -0.44 -12.47 11.86
CA ASN A 57 0.43 -13.34 12.64
C ASN A 57 -0.36 -14.62 13.02
N PRO A 58 -0.11 -15.76 12.35
CA PRO A 58 -0.89 -16.99 12.58
C PRO A 58 -0.76 -17.53 14.00
N GLN A 59 0.46 -17.43 14.59
CA GLN A 59 0.70 -17.91 15.94
C GLN A 59 -0.11 -17.09 16.95
N ARG A 60 -0.09 -15.75 16.83
CA ARG A 60 -0.84 -14.90 17.74
C ARG A 60 -2.36 -15.08 17.59
N LEU A 61 -2.87 -15.32 16.37
CA LEU A 61 -4.27 -15.68 16.19
C LEU A 61 -4.63 -16.95 16.95
N GLN A 62 -3.77 -17.97 16.89
CA GLN A 62 -3.97 -19.21 17.63
C GLN A 62 -3.96 -18.99 19.15
N ASP A 63 -2.98 -18.24 19.65
CA ASP A 63 -2.85 -17.94 21.08
C ASP A 63 -4.07 -17.17 21.62
N LYS A 64 -4.62 -16.28 20.80
CA LYS A 64 -5.81 -15.48 21.11
C LYS A 64 -7.13 -16.17 20.77
N LYS A 65 -7.09 -17.36 20.15
CA LYS A 65 -8.26 -18.11 19.66
C LYS A 65 -9.12 -17.31 18.67
N LEU A 66 -8.47 -16.51 17.83
CA LEU A 66 -9.11 -15.70 16.80
C LEU A 66 -9.09 -16.43 15.45
N ALA A 67 -10.17 -16.33 14.70
CA ALA A 67 -10.21 -16.76 13.31
C ALA A 67 -9.50 -15.75 12.41
N ALA A 68 -8.81 -16.21 11.35
CA ALA A 68 -8.20 -15.31 10.39
C ALA A 68 -9.28 -14.46 9.67
N PRO A 69 -9.17 -13.14 9.67
CA PRO A 69 -10.16 -12.26 9.06
C PRO A 69 -10.12 -12.38 7.53
N LYS A 70 -11.30 -12.34 6.90
CA LYS A 70 -11.48 -12.39 5.43
C LYS A 70 -12.19 -11.16 4.90
N GLN A 71 -12.82 -10.39 5.77
CA GLN A 71 -13.58 -9.19 5.47
C GLN A 71 -13.24 -8.10 6.46
N TRP A 72 -13.45 -6.85 6.08
CA TRP A 72 -13.29 -5.72 7.00
C TRP A 72 -14.21 -5.81 8.21
N THR A 73 -15.41 -6.35 8.01
CA THR A 73 -16.41 -6.55 9.07
C THR A 73 -15.96 -7.54 10.14
N ASP A 74 -15.05 -8.46 9.83
CA ASP A 74 -14.55 -9.44 10.78
C ASP A 74 -13.71 -8.78 11.90
N LEU A 75 -13.20 -7.57 11.67
CA LEU A 75 -12.36 -6.82 12.60
C LEU A 75 -13.14 -5.94 13.59
N THR A 76 -14.47 -6.01 13.58
CA THR A 76 -15.33 -5.11 14.38
C THR A 76 -15.72 -5.66 15.75
N GLY A 77 -15.57 -6.97 15.96
CA GLY A 77 -15.96 -7.63 17.20
C GLY A 77 -15.06 -7.24 18.40
N PRO A 78 -15.57 -7.35 19.63
CA PRO A 78 -14.80 -7.02 20.84
C PRO A 78 -13.59 -7.92 21.06
N GLU A 79 -13.56 -9.11 20.46
CA GLU A 79 -12.43 -10.05 20.49
C GLU A 79 -11.17 -9.50 19.81
N TRP A 80 -11.33 -8.48 18.94
CA TRP A 80 -10.23 -7.79 18.26
C TRP A 80 -9.65 -6.63 19.06
N LYS A 81 -10.18 -6.37 20.25
CA LYS A 81 -9.69 -5.27 21.08
C LYS A 81 -8.19 -5.41 21.35
N ASP A 82 -7.45 -4.36 20.97
CA ASP A 82 -6.00 -4.27 21.07
C ASP A 82 -5.21 -5.30 20.22
N GLU A 83 -5.85 -5.89 19.21
CA GLU A 83 -5.22 -6.86 18.30
C GLU A 83 -5.01 -6.33 16.88
N ILE A 84 -5.26 -5.05 16.64
CA ILE A 84 -5.16 -4.42 15.31
C ILE A 84 -4.13 -3.31 15.29
N VAL A 85 -3.26 -3.30 14.27
CA VAL A 85 -2.44 -2.15 13.86
C VAL A 85 -3.13 -1.50 12.66
N PHE A 86 -3.52 -0.24 12.79
CA PHE A 86 -4.11 0.52 11.69
C PHE A 86 -3.19 1.68 11.28
N PRO A 87 -2.97 1.96 9.98
CA PRO A 87 -2.12 3.06 9.55
C PRO A 87 -2.76 4.42 9.84
N VAL A 88 -1.95 5.38 10.29
CA VAL A 88 -2.42 6.75 10.58
C VAL A 88 -2.66 7.50 9.26
N PRO A 89 -3.91 7.88 8.94
CA PRO A 89 -4.24 8.51 7.64
C PRO A 89 -3.47 9.81 7.35
N GLY A 90 -3.16 10.58 8.39
CA GLY A 90 -2.42 11.84 8.24
C GLY A 90 -0.90 11.67 8.14
N LYS A 91 -0.35 10.46 8.36
CA LYS A 91 1.10 10.19 8.37
C LYS A 91 1.54 9.18 7.33
N VAL A 92 0.67 8.25 6.97
CA VAL A 92 0.98 7.15 6.05
C VAL A 92 0.34 7.42 4.70
N GLY A 93 1.17 7.56 3.66
CA GLY A 93 0.74 8.02 2.33
C GLY A 93 -0.29 7.14 1.62
N PHE A 94 -0.36 5.84 1.94
CA PHE A 94 -1.36 4.93 1.38
C PHE A 94 -2.62 4.79 2.26
N ALA A 95 -2.60 5.24 3.50
CA ALA A 95 -3.72 5.05 4.42
C ALA A 95 -5.05 5.70 3.96
N PRO A 96 -5.06 6.88 3.29
CA PRO A 96 -6.29 7.42 2.73
C PRO A 96 -6.99 6.49 1.73
N ILE A 97 -6.22 5.70 0.97
CA ILE A 97 -6.77 4.74 0.00
C ILE A 97 -7.54 3.62 0.71
N LEU A 98 -7.06 3.17 1.87
CA LEU A 98 -7.80 2.19 2.69
C LEU A 98 -9.16 2.71 3.13
N ILE A 99 -9.23 3.98 3.50
CA ILE A 99 -10.51 4.63 3.84
C ILE A 99 -11.42 4.67 2.62
N ASP A 100 -10.90 5.08 1.47
CA ASP A 100 -11.67 5.11 0.21
C ASP A 100 -12.19 3.72 -0.18
N ILE A 101 -11.38 2.66 -0.05
CA ILE A 101 -11.79 1.27 -0.32
C ILE A 101 -13.00 0.90 0.53
N ILE A 102 -12.96 1.19 1.82
CA ILE A 102 -14.04 0.86 2.75
C ILE A 102 -15.28 1.70 2.45
N LEU A 103 -15.13 3.01 2.23
CA LEU A 103 -16.26 3.89 1.95
C LEU A 103 -16.93 3.58 0.60
N GLN A 104 -16.15 3.26 -0.42
CA GLN A 104 -16.70 2.88 -1.73
C GLN A 104 -17.32 1.48 -1.71
N GLY A 105 -16.73 0.55 -0.97
CA GLY A 105 -17.20 -0.83 -0.91
C GLY A 105 -18.47 -1.02 -0.05
N TYR A 106 -18.60 -0.27 1.04
CA TYR A 106 -19.71 -0.42 1.98
C TYR A 106 -20.70 0.74 1.95
N GLY A 107 -20.40 1.82 1.21
CA GLY A 107 -21.15 3.08 1.22
C GLY A 107 -20.73 3.99 2.38
N TRP A 108 -21.12 5.28 2.28
CA TRP A 108 -20.61 6.33 3.18
C TRP A 108 -20.92 6.04 4.66
N ASP A 109 -22.19 5.88 5.01
CA ASP A 109 -22.60 5.74 6.43
C ASP A 109 -22.09 4.43 7.04
N LYS A 110 -22.28 3.31 6.34
CA LYS A 110 -21.81 2.00 6.80
C LYS A 110 -20.28 1.92 6.83
N GLY A 111 -19.62 2.52 5.86
CA GLY A 111 -18.16 2.56 5.78
C GLY A 111 -17.55 3.34 6.95
N TRP A 112 -18.12 4.48 7.31
CA TRP A 112 -17.64 5.24 8.48
C TRP A 112 -17.94 4.51 9.80
N ALA A 113 -19.09 3.88 9.95
CA ALA A 113 -19.39 3.06 11.12
C ALA A 113 -18.40 1.89 11.25
N LEU A 114 -18.08 1.24 10.12
CA LEU A 114 -17.07 0.16 10.06
C LEU A 114 -15.68 0.65 10.44
N LEU A 115 -15.23 1.77 9.88
CA LEU A 115 -13.93 2.39 10.20
C LEU A 115 -13.84 2.78 11.68
N GLN A 116 -14.93 3.29 12.26
CA GLN A 116 -15.00 3.63 13.68
C GLN A 116 -14.88 2.37 14.56
N ALA A 117 -15.59 1.29 14.21
CA ALA A 117 -15.53 0.03 14.94
C ALA A 117 -14.12 -0.60 14.89
N ILE A 118 -13.50 -0.65 13.69
CA ILE A 118 -12.12 -1.13 13.53
C ILE A 118 -11.15 -0.23 14.31
N GLY A 119 -11.29 1.09 14.20
CA GLY A 119 -10.45 2.06 14.90
C GLY A 119 -10.55 1.95 16.44
N SER A 120 -11.73 1.59 16.96
CA SER A 120 -11.94 1.36 18.40
C SER A 120 -11.21 0.10 18.91
N ASN A 121 -10.93 -0.86 18.03
CA ASN A 121 -10.18 -2.07 18.32
C ASN A 121 -8.67 -1.91 18.06
N ALA A 122 -8.27 -0.89 17.29
CA ALA A 122 -6.87 -0.64 16.99
C ALA A 122 -6.20 0.12 18.14
N HIS A 123 -5.17 -0.47 18.74
CA HIS A 123 -4.39 0.20 19.79
C HIS A 123 -3.05 0.72 19.27
N LEU A 124 -2.55 0.12 18.20
CA LEU A 124 -1.32 0.54 17.53
C LEU A 124 -1.64 1.30 16.25
N LEU A 125 -1.02 2.46 16.13
CA LEU A 125 -1.15 3.30 14.96
C LEU A 125 0.14 3.20 14.13
N GLY A 126 0.10 2.39 13.09
CA GLY A 126 1.22 2.19 12.17
C GLY A 126 1.63 3.48 11.49
N GLN A 127 2.93 3.77 11.48
CA GLN A 127 3.49 4.97 10.85
C GLN A 127 4.10 4.70 9.46
N GLY A 128 4.01 3.48 8.97
CA GLY A 128 4.49 3.04 7.65
C GLY A 128 4.29 1.54 7.47
N GLY A 129 4.35 1.07 6.23
CA GLY A 129 4.12 -0.34 5.91
C GLY A 129 5.11 -1.29 6.59
N ALA A 130 6.39 -0.94 6.61
CA ALA A 130 7.42 -1.72 7.29
C ALA A 130 7.19 -1.79 8.81
N ASN A 131 6.82 -0.69 9.46
CA ASN A 131 6.50 -0.69 10.89
C ASN A 131 5.29 -1.57 11.20
N ILE A 132 4.27 -1.57 10.34
CA ILE A 132 3.09 -2.45 10.52
C ILE A 132 3.50 -3.91 10.45
N SER A 133 4.33 -4.28 9.47
CA SER A 133 4.84 -5.63 9.34
C SER A 133 5.67 -6.06 10.55
N ASP A 134 6.52 -5.18 11.07
CA ASP A 134 7.33 -5.42 12.27
C ASP A 134 6.47 -5.58 13.53
N ASP A 135 5.46 -4.75 13.72
CA ASP A 135 4.59 -4.82 14.90
C ASP A 135 3.80 -6.14 14.91
N VAL A 136 3.29 -6.58 13.76
CA VAL A 136 2.56 -7.85 13.65
C VAL A 136 3.53 -9.04 13.78
N ARG A 137 4.69 -9.00 13.12
CA ARG A 137 5.73 -10.04 13.22
C ARG A 137 6.19 -10.27 14.65
N ASN A 138 6.39 -9.17 15.38
CA ASN A 138 6.86 -9.21 16.78
C ASN A 138 5.72 -9.50 17.77
N GLY A 139 4.54 -9.85 17.31
CA GLY A 139 3.41 -10.24 18.14
C GLY A 139 2.83 -9.12 19.00
N LYS A 140 2.98 -7.85 18.59
CA LYS A 140 2.31 -6.74 19.28
C LYS A 140 0.83 -6.68 18.96
N ALA A 141 0.42 -7.16 17.78
CA ALA A 141 -0.95 -7.32 17.36
C ALA A 141 -1.12 -8.58 16.50
N SER A 142 -2.34 -9.08 16.38
CA SER A 142 -2.67 -10.24 15.55
C SER A 142 -2.77 -9.87 14.07
N VAL A 143 -3.23 -8.65 13.78
CA VAL A 143 -3.49 -8.17 12.43
C VAL A 143 -2.97 -6.75 12.23
N GLY A 144 -2.39 -6.50 11.07
CA GLY A 144 -2.03 -5.17 10.61
C GLY A 144 -2.68 -4.86 9.26
N VAL A 145 -3.28 -3.69 9.13
CA VAL A 145 -3.84 -3.24 7.85
C VAL A 145 -2.74 -2.57 7.03
N SER A 146 -2.42 -3.11 5.86
CA SER A 146 -1.29 -2.63 5.08
C SER A 146 -1.47 -2.85 3.57
N ILE A 147 -0.48 -2.39 2.83
CA ILE A 147 -0.29 -2.64 1.41
C ILE A 147 0.57 -3.90 1.23
N ASP A 148 0.25 -4.70 0.22
CA ASP A 148 0.74 -6.08 0.04
C ASP A 148 2.27 -6.21 -0.05
N PHE A 149 2.95 -5.37 -0.81
CA PHE A 149 4.38 -5.55 -1.06
C PHE A 149 5.24 -5.40 0.21
N PHE A 150 4.83 -4.58 1.19
CA PHE A 150 5.56 -4.51 2.46
C PHE A 150 5.50 -5.82 3.23
N ILE A 151 4.33 -6.45 3.23
CA ILE A 151 4.10 -7.68 3.98
C ILE A 151 4.68 -8.88 3.23
N LYS A 152 4.48 -8.92 1.90
CA LYS A 152 5.05 -9.99 1.06
C LYS A 152 6.57 -9.97 1.06
N SER A 153 7.19 -8.78 1.05
CA SER A 153 8.63 -8.64 1.21
C SER A 153 9.10 -9.16 2.58
N ALA A 154 8.40 -8.83 3.67
CA ALA A 154 8.73 -9.38 4.98
C ALA A 154 8.60 -10.91 5.04
N ILE A 155 7.55 -11.48 4.44
CA ILE A 155 7.34 -12.93 4.33
C ILE A 155 8.48 -13.58 3.55
N ALA A 156 8.87 -13.01 2.43
CA ALA A 156 9.98 -13.50 1.61
C ALA A 156 11.31 -13.50 2.36
N ASN A 157 11.49 -12.53 3.26
CA ASN A 157 12.64 -12.46 4.17
C ASN A 157 12.44 -13.28 5.47
N GLY A 158 11.55 -14.27 5.47
CA GLY A 158 11.38 -15.23 6.55
C GLY A 158 10.48 -14.78 7.70
N ALA A 159 9.75 -13.67 7.57
CA ALA A 159 8.78 -13.31 8.60
C ALA A 159 7.63 -14.33 8.65
N PRO A 160 7.25 -14.85 9.84
CA PRO A 160 6.16 -15.82 9.99
C PRO A 160 4.79 -15.15 9.90
N LEU A 161 4.55 -14.47 8.79
CA LEU A 161 3.33 -13.73 8.52
C LEU A 161 2.56 -14.36 7.36
N GLN A 162 1.28 -14.04 7.28
CA GLN A 162 0.44 -14.28 6.10
C GLN A 162 -0.14 -12.97 5.63
N PHE A 163 -0.48 -12.89 4.33
CA PHE A 163 -1.21 -11.76 3.77
C PHE A 163 -2.53 -12.22 3.19
N VAL A 164 -3.61 -11.56 3.57
CA VAL A 164 -4.97 -11.85 3.11
C VAL A 164 -5.56 -10.61 2.46
N TYR A 165 -6.03 -10.76 1.22
CA TYR A 165 -6.87 -9.75 0.59
C TYR A 165 -8.31 -9.94 1.06
N PRO A 166 -8.96 -8.92 1.64
CA PRO A 166 -10.39 -9.00 1.97
C PRO A 166 -11.24 -9.05 0.70
N GLY A 167 -12.46 -9.59 0.81
CA GLY A 167 -13.36 -9.73 -0.33
C GLY A 167 -13.71 -8.39 -1.01
N ILE A 168 -13.69 -7.28 -0.26
CA ILE A 168 -13.72 -5.92 -0.79
C ILE A 168 -12.33 -5.33 -0.58
N THR A 169 -11.59 -5.14 -1.68
CA THR A 169 -10.30 -4.46 -1.66
C THR A 169 -10.14 -3.57 -2.89
N GLY A 170 -9.09 -2.78 -2.92
CA GLY A 170 -8.72 -1.95 -4.06
C GLY A 170 -7.28 -2.16 -4.45
N TYR A 171 -6.94 -1.64 -5.60
CA TYR A 171 -5.59 -1.60 -6.11
C TYR A 171 -5.22 -0.16 -6.44
N SER A 172 -3.99 0.23 -6.16
CA SER A 172 -3.47 1.53 -6.58
C SER A 172 -2.10 1.39 -7.20
N PRO A 173 -1.76 2.24 -8.18
CA PRO A 173 -0.41 2.29 -8.71
C PRO A 173 0.54 2.97 -7.72
N ALA A 174 1.73 2.41 -7.54
CA ALA A 174 2.88 3.19 -7.08
C ALA A 174 3.52 3.88 -8.28
N HIS A 175 4.18 5.00 -8.04
CA HIS A 175 4.69 5.84 -9.11
C HIS A 175 6.15 6.19 -8.94
N VAL A 176 6.81 6.43 -10.07
CA VAL A 176 8.13 7.04 -10.17
C VAL A 176 8.04 8.34 -10.96
N GLY A 177 8.69 9.40 -10.45
CA GLY A 177 8.76 10.70 -11.10
C GLY A 177 10.10 11.38 -10.86
N ILE A 178 10.54 12.19 -11.81
CA ILE A 178 11.81 12.92 -11.73
C ILE A 178 11.54 14.35 -11.25
N MET A 179 12.08 14.69 -10.08
CA MET A 179 11.96 16.04 -9.54
C MET A 179 12.72 17.06 -10.39
N LYS A 180 12.21 18.28 -10.54
CA LYS A 180 12.90 19.39 -11.24
C LYS A 180 14.27 19.68 -10.64
N GLY A 181 14.41 19.58 -9.31
CA GLY A 181 15.64 19.80 -8.58
C GLY A 181 16.56 18.58 -8.48
N ALA A 182 16.39 17.54 -9.30
CA ALA A 182 17.27 16.37 -9.29
C ALA A 182 18.72 16.78 -9.59
N ALA A 183 19.62 16.54 -8.64
CA ALA A 183 21.03 16.92 -8.74
C ALA A 183 21.77 16.19 -9.89
N ASN A 184 21.35 14.95 -10.18
CA ASN A 184 21.88 14.15 -11.30
C ASN A 184 20.72 13.66 -12.17
N LEU A 185 20.40 14.41 -13.20
CA LEU A 185 19.29 14.08 -14.10
C LEU A 185 19.55 12.79 -14.89
N THR A 186 20.78 12.54 -15.32
CA THR A 186 21.15 11.34 -16.07
C THR A 186 20.94 10.09 -15.22
N ALA A 187 21.41 10.08 -13.99
CA ALA A 187 21.19 8.98 -13.06
C ALA A 187 19.70 8.81 -12.70
N ALA A 188 18.95 9.91 -12.50
CA ALA A 188 17.53 9.85 -12.22
C ALA A 188 16.72 9.24 -13.39
N ARG A 189 17.06 9.57 -14.63
CA ARG A 189 16.47 8.95 -15.83
C ARG A 189 16.82 7.48 -15.95
N ALA A 190 18.10 7.13 -15.76
CA ALA A 190 18.55 5.75 -15.80
C ALA A 190 17.85 4.89 -14.74
N PHE A 191 17.71 5.40 -13.52
CA PHE A 191 16.98 4.72 -12.46
C PHE A 191 15.48 4.55 -12.80
N ALA A 192 14.81 5.59 -13.27
CA ALA A 192 13.40 5.50 -13.64
C ALA A 192 13.20 4.53 -14.81
N ALA A 193 14.06 4.56 -15.81
CA ALA A 193 14.05 3.60 -16.94
C ALA A 193 14.26 2.17 -16.46
N PHE A 194 15.21 1.95 -15.54
CA PHE A 194 15.47 0.63 -14.97
C PHE A 194 14.27 0.09 -14.20
N VAL A 195 13.67 0.89 -13.31
CA VAL A 195 12.46 0.49 -12.55
C VAL A 195 11.34 0.05 -13.48
N LEU A 196 11.20 0.68 -14.65
CA LEU A 196 10.16 0.38 -15.63
C LEU A 196 10.54 -0.70 -16.65
N SER A 197 11.79 -1.17 -16.67
CA SER A 197 12.25 -2.22 -17.55
C SER A 197 11.81 -3.61 -17.09
N ASP A 198 11.83 -4.59 -18.00
CA ASP A 198 11.56 -5.99 -17.67
C ASP A 198 12.52 -6.52 -16.59
N GLU A 199 13.77 -6.08 -16.60
CA GLU A 199 14.78 -6.46 -15.61
C GLU A 199 14.46 -5.87 -14.23
N GLY A 200 14.16 -4.57 -14.17
CA GLY A 200 13.75 -3.91 -12.93
C GLY A 200 12.44 -4.48 -12.38
N GLN A 201 11.45 -4.76 -13.24
CA GLN A 201 10.21 -5.38 -12.84
C GLN A 201 10.39 -6.80 -12.28
N LYS A 202 11.30 -7.59 -12.85
CA LYS A 202 11.62 -8.92 -12.31
C LYS A 202 12.14 -8.85 -10.88
N ILE A 203 12.98 -7.86 -10.55
CA ILE A 203 13.50 -7.68 -9.19
C ILE A 203 12.37 -7.46 -8.17
N LEU A 204 11.29 -6.76 -8.55
CA LEU A 204 10.14 -6.55 -7.66
C LEU A 204 9.39 -7.85 -7.32
N PHE A 205 9.58 -8.92 -8.11
CA PHE A 205 8.98 -10.23 -7.89
C PHE A 205 9.97 -11.29 -7.37
N HIS A 206 11.27 -10.98 -7.34
CA HIS A 206 12.25 -11.86 -6.75
C HIS A 206 12.33 -11.67 -5.25
N HIS A 207 12.37 -12.78 -4.58
CA HIS A 207 12.57 -12.90 -3.14
C HIS A 207 13.92 -13.61 -2.97
N ASP A 208 14.94 -12.84 -2.69
CA ASP A 208 16.24 -13.38 -2.27
C ASP A 208 16.31 -13.44 -0.74
#